data_2e8b9a16b65a7270115664d14d581804
#
_entry.id   2e8b9a16b65a7270115664d14d581804
#
_cell.length_a   1.000
_cell.length_b   1.000
_cell.length_c   1.000
_cell.angle_alpha   90.00
_cell.angle_beta   90.00
_cell.angle_gamma   90.00
#
_symmetry.space_group_name_H-M   'P 1'
#
loop_
_entity.id
_entity.type
_entity.pdbx_description
1 polymer ?
#
loop_
_entity_poly.entity_id
_entity_poly.type
_entity_poly.pdbx_seq_one_letter_code
_entity_poly.pdbx_strand_id
1 'polypeptide(L)'
;MVEASVRFDRATLEFDGRRVWGELSVAFEPSFVAILGPNGSGKTSLLRVILGLTDLTGGTIEVLEAAPRRGNPGIGYVPQHQSFDRDLPLRGRDLVRLGVDGHRWGFGRPDAATDRLVSAAIGSVAAGPYADAPIGRLSGGEQQRLRIAQALVGDPALLLCDEPLANLDLHHQGEITELIGGWQRQSGGTVLFVTHDVNPILHLVDRILFVVNGRWAVGPPDEVLTSERMSELYGSHVDVLRVHGRIIVVSDTSGTGLELEEPHHLPAVDEAIQPAPERGIR
;
A
#
# COMPACT_ATOMS: atom_id res chain seq x y z
N MET A 1 13.15 -17.18 18.47
CA MET A 1 11.87 -16.49 18.24
C MET A 1 12.14 -15.49 17.12
N VAL A 2 11.29 -15.41 16.12
CA VAL A 2 11.44 -14.39 15.07
C VAL A 2 11.07 -13.06 15.72
N GLU A 3 11.95 -12.08 15.61
CA GLU A 3 11.78 -10.78 16.25
C GLU A 3 10.79 -9.92 15.46
N ALA A 4 9.90 -9.21 16.15
CA ALA A 4 8.88 -8.42 15.49
C ALA A 4 9.47 -7.17 14.83
N SER A 5 9.18 -6.94 13.56
CA SER A 5 9.61 -5.74 12.83
C SER A 5 8.94 -4.46 13.35
N VAL A 6 7.71 -4.56 13.86
CA VAL A 6 6.99 -3.45 14.49
C VAL A 6 6.18 -3.99 15.67
N ARG A 7 6.27 -3.34 16.81
CA ARG A 7 5.51 -3.68 18.01
C ARG A 7 4.84 -2.43 18.58
N PHE A 8 3.54 -2.46 18.73
CA PHE A 8 2.75 -1.48 19.45
C PHE A 8 2.34 -2.06 20.82
N ASP A 9 2.47 -1.28 21.88
CA ASP A 9 1.96 -1.62 23.22
C ASP A 9 1.07 -0.49 23.74
N ARG A 10 -0.24 -0.77 23.86
CA ARG A 10 -1.31 0.16 24.25
C ARG A 10 -1.19 1.53 23.57
N ALA A 11 -0.76 1.50 22.32
CA ALA A 11 -0.52 2.70 21.55
C ALA A 11 -1.83 3.44 21.24
N THR A 12 -1.84 4.74 21.50
CA THR A 12 -2.97 5.62 21.27
C THR A 12 -2.53 6.81 20.42
N LEU A 13 -3.36 7.20 19.46
CA LEU A 13 -3.17 8.38 18.65
C LEU A 13 -4.42 9.22 18.65
N GLU A 14 -4.26 10.51 18.99
CA GLU A 14 -5.32 11.51 18.98
C GLU A 14 -4.85 12.78 18.26
N PHE A 15 -5.73 13.43 17.53
CA PHE A 15 -5.52 14.76 16.96
C PHE A 15 -6.67 15.67 17.38
N ASP A 16 -6.34 16.85 17.92
CA ASP A 16 -7.32 17.86 18.34
C ASP A 16 -8.44 17.30 19.23
N GLY A 17 -8.08 16.40 20.15
CA GLY A 17 -9.04 15.75 21.06
C GLY A 17 -9.88 14.63 20.41
N ARG A 18 -9.69 14.36 19.12
CA ARG A 18 -10.34 13.24 18.43
C ARG A 18 -9.42 12.03 18.41
N ARG A 19 -9.88 10.93 19.02
CA ARG A 19 -9.15 9.64 18.96
C ARG A 19 -9.21 9.05 17.56
N VAL A 20 -8.05 8.81 16.98
CA VAL A 20 -7.90 8.11 15.69
C VAL A 20 -7.97 6.60 15.92
N TRP A 21 -7.19 6.11 16.88
CA TRP A 21 -7.23 4.74 17.39
C TRP A 21 -6.62 4.70 18.80
N GLY A 22 -7.02 3.72 19.60
CA GLY A 22 -6.57 3.64 20.98
C GLY A 22 -6.23 2.22 21.43
N GLU A 23 -5.29 2.16 22.38
CA GLU A 23 -4.84 0.93 23.03
C GLU A 23 -4.43 -0.18 22.06
N LEU A 24 -3.91 0.19 20.90
CA LEU A 24 -3.43 -0.75 19.90
C LEU A 24 -2.24 -1.52 20.47
N SER A 25 -2.44 -2.84 20.64
CA SER A 25 -1.40 -3.75 21.11
C SER A 25 -1.27 -4.87 20.09
N VAL A 26 -0.24 -4.79 19.24
CA VAL A 26 0.02 -5.74 18.17
C VAL A 26 1.51 -5.81 17.87
N ALA A 27 1.98 -6.99 17.49
CA ALA A 27 3.32 -7.21 16.96
C ALA A 27 3.21 -7.78 15.53
N PHE A 28 3.97 -7.22 14.62
CA PHE A 28 4.12 -7.70 13.25
C PHE A 28 5.50 -8.34 13.10
N GLU A 29 5.51 -9.65 13.00
CA GLU A 29 6.66 -10.45 12.63
C GLU A 29 6.85 -10.42 11.09
N PRO A 30 7.98 -10.90 10.55
CA PRO A 30 8.19 -10.99 9.10
C PRO A 30 7.02 -11.69 8.39
N SER A 31 6.23 -10.92 7.66
CA SER A 31 4.97 -11.38 7.03
C SER A 31 4.44 -10.31 6.08
N PHE A 32 3.44 -10.66 5.29
CA PHE A 32 2.67 -9.71 4.49
C PHE A 32 1.39 -9.32 5.26
N VAL A 33 1.34 -8.12 5.77
CA VAL A 33 0.21 -7.59 6.56
C VAL A 33 -0.57 -6.57 5.75
N ALA A 34 -1.86 -6.82 5.54
CA ALA A 34 -2.77 -5.83 4.99
C ALA A 34 -3.34 -4.93 6.10
N ILE A 35 -3.28 -3.63 5.92
CA ILE A 35 -3.90 -2.63 6.80
C ILE A 35 -5.13 -2.09 6.10
N LEU A 36 -6.31 -2.47 6.62
CA LEU A 36 -7.60 -2.18 6.01
C LEU A 36 -8.43 -1.24 6.87
N GLY A 37 -9.40 -0.60 6.26
CA GLY A 37 -10.38 0.24 6.93
C GLY A 37 -10.84 1.40 6.03
N PRO A 38 -11.94 2.08 6.38
CA PRO A 38 -12.47 3.19 5.61
C PRO A 38 -11.51 4.39 5.55
N ASN A 39 -11.79 5.33 4.64
CA ASN A 39 -11.03 6.57 4.55
C ASN A 39 -11.14 7.34 5.87
N GLY A 40 -10.02 7.92 6.30
CA GLY A 40 -9.95 8.64 7.58
C GLY A 40 -9.87 7.76 8.84
N SER A 41 -9.78 6.44 8.73
CA SER A 41 -9.63 5.54 9.90
C SER A 41 -8.25 5.57 10.56
N GLY A 42 -7.28 6.29 9.98
CA GLY A 42 -5.94 6.46 10.54
C GLY A 42 -4.87 5.50 9.99
N LYS A 43 -5.12 4.82 8.87
CA LYS A 43 -4.14 3.91 8.23
C LYS A 43 -2.83 4.60 7.88
N THR A 44 -2.88 5.72 7.15
CA THR A 44 -1.70 6.53 6.84
C THR A 44 -1.05 7.10 8.12
N SER A 45 -1.85 7.45 9.13
CA SER A 45 -1.31 7.93 10.42
C SER A 45 -0.50 6.85 11.13
N LEU A 46 -0.92 5.58 11.04
CA LEU A 46 -0.16 4.46 11.58
C LEU A 46 1.20 4.33 10.88
N LEU A 47 1.25 4.45 9.55
CA LEU A 47 2.53 4.47 8.83
C LEU A 47 3.40 5.67 9.22
N ARG A 48 2.80 6.85 9.43
CA ARG A 48 3.54 8.06 9.88
C ARG A 48 4.14 7.90 11.26
N VAL A 49 3.47 7.20 12.18
CA VAL A 49 4.01 6.86 13.50
C VAL A 49 5.21 5.92 13.36
N ILE A 50 5.11 4.87 12.55
CA ILE A 50 6.21 3.93 12.27
C ILE A 50 7.43 4.67 11.66
N LEU A 51 7.18 5.64 10.77
CA LEU A 51 8.23 6.46 10.14
C LEU A 51 8.84 7.52 11.09
N GLY A 52 8.33 7.66 12.32
CA GLY A 52 8.75 8.71 13.27
C GLY A 52 8.36 10.12 12.82
N LEU A 53 7.31 10.24 11.99
CA LEU A 53 6.79 11.53 11.50
C LEU A 53 5.68 12.09 12.40
N THR A 54 5.10 11.25 13.26
CA THR A 54 4.02 11.59 14.19
C THR A 54 4.26 10.82 15.48
N ASP A 55 4.20 11.51 16.61
CA ASP A 55 4.34 10.91 17.93
C ASP A 55 3.01 10.31 18.40
N LEU A 56 3.07 9.24 19.20
CA LEU A 56 1.92 8.71 19.91
C LEU A 56 1.47 9.67 21.02
N THR A 57 0.17 9.69 21.31
CA THR A 57 -0.39 10.40 22.47
C THR A 57 -0.41 9.54 23.72
N GLY A 58 -0.25 8.21 23.59
CA GLY A 58 -0.12 7.27 24.70
C GLY A 58 0.40 5.91 24.25
N GLY A 59 0.91 5.11 25.19
CA GLY A 59 1.53 3.83 24.90
C GLY A 59 2.93 3.96 24.28
N THR A 60 3.42 2.87 23.69
CA THR A 60 4.75 2.83 23.06
C THR A 60 4.73 2.11 21.72
N ILE A 61 5.75 2.36 20.92
CA ILE A 61 6.02 1.65 19.67
C ILE A 61 7.52 1.36 19.56
N GLU A 62 7.85 0.18 19.08
CA GLU A 62 9.19 -0.22 18.65
C GLU A 62 9.15 -0.57 17.16
N VAL A 63 10.17 -0.14 16.41
CA VAL A 63 10.34 -0.40 14.97
C VAL A 63 11.76 -0.88 14.74
N LEU A 64 11.92 -2.12 14.27
CA LEU A 64 13.22 -2.77 14.10
C LEU A 64 14.05 -2.64 15.39
N GLU A 65 13.43 -3.05 16.52
CA GLU A 65 14.05 -3.08 17.88
C GLU A 65 14.46 -1.70 18.44
N ALA A 66 13.98 -0.63 17.85
CA ALA A 66 14.31 0.72 18.30
C ALA A 66 13.09 1.65 18.31
N ALA A 67 13.22 2.80 18.96
CA ALA A 67 12.21 3.84 18.85
C ALA A 67 12.11 4.34 17.38
N PRO A 68 10.90 4.70 16.89
CA PRO A 68 10.73 5.26 15.56
C PRO A 68 11.63 6.47 15.34
N ARG A 69 12.25 6.55 14.18
CA ARG A 69 13.09 7.69 13.80
C ARG A 69 12.93 8.01 12.31
N ARG A 70 12.95 9.29 12.00
CA ARG A 70 12.93 9.76 10.61
C ARG A 70 14.16 9.26 9.85
N GLY A 71 13.97 8.85 8.61
CA GLY A 71 15.06 8.41 7.74
C GLY A 71 15.72 7.11 8.20
N ASN A 72 14.99 6.20 8.84
CA ASN A 72 15.48 4.87 9.17
C ASN A 72 15.81 4.09 7.90
N PRO A 73 17.09 3.72 7.63
CA PRO A 73 17.48 3.03 6.40
C PRO A 73 16.91 1.59 6.31
N GLY A 74 16.50 1.00 7.43
CA GLY A 74 15.85 -0.31 7.45
C GLY A 74 14.38 -0.29 6.99
N ILE A 75 13.83 0.89 6.64
CA ILE A 75 12.45 1.06 6.21
C ILE A 75 12.41 1.58 4.77
N GLY A 76 11.79 0.80 3.87
CA GLY A 76 11.36 1.27 2.57
C GLY A 76 9.95 1.86 2.66
N TYR A 77 9.69 2.98 2.00
CA TYR A 77 8.36 3.60 1.99
C TYR A 77 7.92 3.91 0.57
N VAL A 78 6.77 3.35 0.21
CA VAL A 78 6.06 3.64 -1.04
C VAL A 78 4.85 4.52 -0.69
N PRO A 79 4.91 5.84 -0.95
CA PRO A 79 3.82 6.75 -0.63
C PRO A 79 2.62 6.54 -1.56
N GLN A 80 1.47 7.04 -1.13
CA GLN A 80 0.27 7.10 -1.96
C GLN A 80 0.59 7.80 -3.30
N HIS A 81 0.06 7.25 -4.38
CA HIS A 81 0.35 7.72 -5.73
C HIS A 81 -0.01 9.20 -5.91
N GLN A 82 1.00 10.00 -6.24
CA GLN A 82 0.85 11.36 -6.76
C GLN A 82 1.57 11.40 -8.10
N SER A 83 0.90 11.89 -9.14
CA SER A 83 1.52 12.06 -10.46
C SER A 83 2.65 13.11 -10.37
N PHE A 84 3.75 12.83 -11.07
CA PHE A 84 4.79 13.83 -11.25
C PHE A 84 4.39 14.83 -12.33
N ASP A 85 4.84 16.08 -12.16
CA ASP A 85 4.72 17.10 -13.21
C ASP A 85 5.42 16.61 -14.49
N ARG A 86 4.77 16.76 -15.63
CA ARG A 86 5.30 16.35 -16.94
C ARG A 86 6.63 17.02 -17.30
N ASP A 87 6.82 18.24 -16.83
CA ASP A 87 7.99 19.06 -17.13
C ASP A 87 9.10 18.90 -16.06
N LEU A 88 8.90 18.03 -15.06
CA LEU A 88 9.91 17.76 -14.05
C LEU A 88 11.15 17.11 -14.69
N PRO A 89 12.34 17.75 -14.65
CA PRO A 89 13.57 17.24 -15.26
C PRO A 89 14.25 16.17 -14.40
N LEU A 90 13.46 15.29 -13.76
CA LEU A 90 13.93 14.18 -12.94
C LEU A 90 13.81 12.89 -13.72
N ARG A 91 14.89 12.14 -13.88
CA ARG A 91 14.87 10.82 -14.51
C ARG A 91 14.41 9.74 -13.50
N GLY A 92 13.85 8.65 -14.01
CA GLY A 92 13.50 7.51 -13.17
C GLY A 92 14.68 7.01 -12.33
N ARG A 93 15.86 6.90 -12.90
CA ARG A 93 17.11 6.52 -12.21
C ARG A 93 17.46 7.48 -11.06
N ASP A 94 17.27 8.77 -11.27
CA ASP A 94 17.59 9.79 -10.26
C ASP A 94 16.60 9.69 -9.10
N LEU A 95 15.31 9.38 -9.36
CA LEU A 95 14.33 9.09 -8.33
C LEU A 95 14.77 7.89 -7.47
N VAL A 96 15.19 6.78 -8.10
CA VAL A 96 15.65 5.60 -7.36
C VAL A 96 16.88 5.92 -6.50
N ARG A 97 17.82 6.72 -7.03
CA ARG A 97 19.01 7.17 -6.31
C ARG A 97 18.67 7.94 -5.03
N LEU A 98 17.58 8.75 -5.01
CA LEU A 98 17.15 9.46 -3.81
C LEU A 98 16.81 8.51 -2.64
N GLY A 99 16.53 7.23 -2.91
CA GLY A 99 16.36 6.23 -1.85
C GLY A 99 17.65 5.94 -1.07
N VAL A 100 18.82 6.16 -1.68
CA VAL A 100 20.15 6.00 -1.03
C VAL A 100 20.66 7.34 -0.47
N ASP A 101 20.60 8.39 -1.30
CA ASP A 101 21.31 9.66 -1.07
C ASP A 101 20.38 10.80 -0.62
N GLY A 102 19.06 10.62 -0.59
CA GLY A 102 18.07 11.68 -0.36
C GLY A 102 18.19 12.39 1.00
N HIS A 103 18.94 11.85 1.95
CA HIS A 103 19.25 12.45 3.25
C HIS A 103 20.52 13.30 3.22
N ARG A 104 21.31 13.27 2.13
CA ARG A 104 22.59 14.00 2.01
C ARG A 104 22.37 15.32 1.29
N TRP A 105 22.88 16.40 1.88
CA TRP A 105 22.94 17.72 1.26
C TRP A 105 24.20 17.88 0.42
N GLY A 106 24.07 18.44 -0.78
CA GLY A 106 25.18 18.81 -1.65
C GLY A 106 25.33 17.94 -2.89
N PHE A 107 26.29 18.30 -3.75
CA PHE A 107 26.63 17.51 -4.94
C PHE A 107 27.45 16.29 -4.49
N GLY A 108 26.77 15.14 -4.35
CA GLY A 108 27.44 13.87 -4.10
C GLY A 108 28.41 13.53 -5.25
N ARG A 109 29.60 13.01 -4.92
CA ARG A 109 30.47 12.43 -5.98
C ARG A 109 29.79 11.15 -6.51
N PRO A 110 29.86 10.90 -7.84
CA PRO A 110 29.45 9.62 -8.39
C PRO A 110 30.16 8.48 -7.64
N ASP A 111 29.38 7.61 -7.04
CA ASP A 111 29.89 6.43 -6.32
C ASP A 111 29.45 5.17 -7.05
N ALA A 112 30.43 4.39 -7.54
CA ALA A 112 30.17 3.16 -8.25
C ALA A 112 29.42 2.10 -7.42
N ALA A 113 29.46 2.16 -6.09
CA ALA A 113 28.69 1.30 -5.23
C ALA A 113 27.20 1.71 -5.26
N THR A 114 26.90 2.98 -5.11
CA THR A 114 25.54 3.53 -5.25
C THR A 114 24.96 3.26 -6.64
N ASP A 115 25.76 3.42 -7.70
CA ASP A 115 25.29 3.12 -9.07
C ASP A 115 24.92 1.65 -9.26
N ARG A 116 25.64 0.75 -8.64
CA ARG A 116 25.32 -0.70 -8.67
C ARG A 116 24.02 -0.98 -7.93
N LEU A 117 23.81 -0.41 -6.73
CA LEU A 117 22.58 -0.57 -5.95
C LEU A 117 21.36 -0.05 -6.73
N VAL A 118 21.47 1.14 -7.29
CA VAL A 118 20.42 1.76 -8.12
C VAL A 118 20.11 0.88 -9.33
N SER A 119 21.13 0.38 -10.03
CA SER A 119 20.92 -0.46 -11.19
C SER A 119 20.31 -1.82 -10.84
N ALA A 120 20.68 -2.41 -9.71
CA ALA A 120 20.08 -3.64 -9.20
C ALA A 120 18.61 -3.42 -8.82
N ALA A 121 18.29 -2.34 -8.10
CA ALA A 121 16.90 -2.01 -7.73
C ALA A 121 16.02 -1.74 -8.97
N ILE A 122 16.52 -1.03 -9.99
CA ILE A 122 15.82 -0.82 -11.26
C ILE A 122 15.59 -2.16 -11.96
N GLY A 123 16.58 -3.05 -11.95
CA GLY A 123 16.49 -4.38 -12.53
C GLY A 123 15.44 -5.26 -11.83
N SER A 124 15.36 -5.21 -10.50
CA SER A 124 14.42 -6.02 -9.72
C SER A 124 12.94 -5.70 -9.99
N VAL A 125 12.66 -4.47 -10.45
CA VAL A 125 11.31 -4.02 -10.82
C VAL A 125 11.08 -4.00 -12.34
N ALA A 126 12.02 -4.52 -13.14
CA ALA A 126 11.98 -4.53 -14.61
C ALA A 126 11.83 -3.13 -15.24
N ALA A 127 12.37 -2.07 -14.59
CA ALA A 127 12.26 -0.68 -15.03
C ALA A 127 13.43 -0.21 -15.94
N GLY A 128 14.38 -1.11 -16.28
CA GLY A 128 15.56 -0.78 -17.11
C GLY A 128 15.27 -0.03 -18.40
N PRO A 129 14.27 -0.43 -19.21
CA PRO A 129 14.01 0.21 -20.51
C PRO A 129 13.65 1.71 -20.45
N TYR A 130 13.08 2.17 -19.33
CA TYR A 130 12.60 3.56 -19.18
C TYR A 130 13.24 4.32 -18.00
N ALA A 131 14.23 3.72 -17.33
CA ALA A 131 14.86 4.31 -16.14
C ALA A 131 15.52 5.67 -16.42
N ASP A 132 16.00 5.92 -17.62
CA ASP A 132 16.66 7.17 -18.01
C ASP A 132 15.70 8.21 -18.62
N ALA A 133 14.41 7.88 -18.77
CA ALA A 133 13.39 8.82 -19.21
C ALA A 133 12.97 9.79 -18.09
N PRO A 134 12.49 11.01 -18.44
CA PRO A 134 11.89 11.92 -17.47
C PRO A 134 10.67 11.28 -16.79
N ILE A 135 10.66 11.26 -15.46
CA ILE A 135 9.63 10.55 -14.67
C ILE A 135 8.20 11.02 -14.97
N GLY A 136 8.01 12.32 -15.20
CA GLY A 136 6.69 12.90 -15.51
C GLY A 136 6.12 12.50 -16.87
N ARG A 137 6.91 11.84 -17.74
CA ARG A 137 6.46 11.33 -19.04
C ARG A 137 6.13 9.86 -19.05
N LEU A 138 6.41 9.17 -17.94
CA LEU A 138 6.13 7.75 -17.78
C LEU A 138 4.66 7.52 -17.43
N SER A 139 4.14 6.34 -17.76
CA SER A 139 2.82 5.88 -17.32
C SER A 139 2.76 5.74 -15.80
N GLY A 140 1.55 5.72 -15.23
CA GLY A 140 1.36 5.54 -13.79
C GLY A 140 2.00 4.26 -13.26
N GLY A 141 1.87 3.14 -13.98
CA GLY A 141 2.49 1.86 -13.62
C GLY A 141 4.03 1.91 -13.65
N GLU A 142 4.63 2.55 -14.66
CA GLU A 142 6.08 2.75 -14.74
C GLU A 142 6.60 3.64 -13.61
N GLN A 143 5.90 4.75 -13.31
CA GLN A 143 6.22 5.60 -12.16
C GLN A 143 6.15 4.82 -10.85
N GLN A 144 5.13 3.99 -10.67
CA GLN A 144 4.94 3.18 -9.47
C GLN A 144 6.05 2.14 -9.30
N ARG A 145 6.46 1.46 -10.39
CA ARG A 145 7.61 0.53 -10.34
C ARG A 145 8.89 1.24 -9.89
N LEU A 146 9.16 2.45 -10.39
CA LEU A 146 10.34 3.22 -9.98
C LEU A 146 10.26 3.69 -8.52
N ARG A 147 9.06 4.00 -7.99
CA ARG A 147 8.88 4.30 -6.56
C ARG A 147 9.16 3.09 -5.68
N ILE A 148 8.73 1.91 -6.13
CA ILE A 148 9.04 0.66 -5.43
C ILE A 148 10.55 0.40 -5.47
N ALA A 149 11.21 0.59 -6.63
CA ALA A 149 12.66 0.49 -6.73
C ALA A 149 13.37 1.46 -5.77
N GLN A 150 12.88 2.71 -5.66
CA GLN A 150 13.37 3.69 -4.70
C GLN A 150 13.23 3.20 -3.25
N ALA A 151 12.11 2.59 -2.90
CA ALA A 151 11.87 2.08 -1.55
C ALA A 151 12.75 0.85 -1.24
N LEU A 152 13.08 0.04 -2.25
CA LEU A 152 13.84 -1.20 -2.10
C LEU A 152 15.37 -1.02 -2.23
N VAL A 153 15.86 0.09 -2.77
CA VAL A 153 17.28 0.28 -3.11
C VAL A 153 18.24 0.16 -1.91
N GLY A 154 17.74 0.42 -0.70
CA GLY A 154 18.49 0.33 0.56
C GLY A 154 18.45 -1.06 1.21
N ASP A 155 17.86 -2.06 0.56
CA ASP A 155 17.63 -3.40 1.10
C ASP A 155 16.93 -3.36 2.49
N PRO A 156 15.71 -2.77 2.56
CA PRO A 156 15.01 -2.60 3.83
C PRO A 156 14.56 -3.94 4.42
N ALA A 157 14.45 -4.01 5.77
CA ALA A 157 13.82 -5.13 6.46
C ALA A 157 12.29 -4.95 6.60
N LEU A 158 11.80 -3.70 6.48
CA LEU A 158 10.39 -3.33 6.57
C LEU A 158 9.99 -2.48 5.37
N LEU A 159 8.99 -2.90 4.63
CA LEU A 159 8.42 -2.16 3.51
C LEU A 159 7.02 -1.65 3.89
N LEU A 160 6.85 -0.34 3.88
CA LEU A 160 5.58 0.34 4.09
C LEU A 160 5.01 0.78 2.75
N CYS A 161 3.78 0.36 2.43
CA CYS A 161 3.08 0.73 1.21
C CYS A 161 1.78 1.47 1.56
N ASP A 162 1.66 2.71 1.16
CA ASP A 162 0.45 3.52 1.38
C ASP A 162 -0.36 3.59 0.08
N GLU A 163 -1.39 2.78 -0.04
CA GLU A 163 -2.25 2.63 -1.22
C GLU A 163 -1.50 2.52 -2.57
N PRO A 164 -0.53 1.61 -2.70
CA PRO A 164 0.35 1.55 -3.85
C PRO A 164 -0.34 1.11 -5.15
N LEU A 165 -1.58 0.62 -5.09
CA LEU A 165 -2.38 0.20 -6.25
C LEU A 165 -3.39 1.26 -6.72
N ALA A 166 -3.48 2.39 -6.00
CA ALA A 166 -4.43 3.45 -6.34
C ALA A 166 -4.17 4.01 -7.75
N ASN A 167 -5.24 4.25 -8.50
CA ASN A 167 -5.21 4.78 -9.87
C ASN A 167 -4.48 3.91 -10.91
N LEU A 168 -4.24 2.63 -10.62
CA LEU A 168 -3.72 1.66 -11.57
C LEU A 168 -4.86 0.80 -12.12
N ASP A 169 -4.78 0.44 -13.40
CA ASP A 169 -5.66 -0.57 -13.97
C ASP A 169 -5.38 -1.97 -13.41
N LEU A 170 -6.29 -2.91 -13.60
CA LEU A 170 -6.22 -4.27 -13.04
C LEU A 170 -4.94 -5.03 -13.44
N HIS A 171 -4.42 -4.78 -14.65
CA HIS A 171 -3.20 -5.45 -15.12
C HIS A 171 -1.99 -4.96 -14.33
N HIS A 172 -1.80 -3.64 -14.23
CA HIS A 172 -0.72 -3.05 -13.46
C HIS A 172 -0.84 -3.31 -11.95
N GLN A 173 -2.09 -3.37 -11.40
CA GLN A 173 -2.29 -3.78 -10.01
C GLN A 173 -1.71 -5.17 -9.74
N GLY A 174 -2.00 -6.15 -10.62
CA GLY A 174 -1.47 -7.51 -10.50
C GLY A 174 0.05 -7.54 -10.54
N GLU A 175 0.66 -6.81 -11.49
CA GLU A 175 2.12 -6.76 -11.61
C GLU A 175 2.80 -6.14 -10.38
N ILE A 176 2.26 -5.04 -9.83
CA ILE A 176 2.78 -4.38 -8.62
C ILE A 176 2.63 -5.29 -7.40
N THR A 177 1.49 -5.97 -7.28
CA THR A 177 1.21 -6.91 -6.21
C THR A 177 2.24 -8.06 -6.19
N GLU A 178 2.47 -8.69 -7.35
CA GLU A 178 3.45 -9.78 -7.46
C GLU A 178 4.89 -9.30 -7.23
N LEU A 179 5.22 -8.08 -7.61
CA LEU A 179 6.54 -7.51 -7.36
C LEU A 179 6.80 -7.36 -5.85
N ILE A 180 5.84 -6.77 -5.11
CA ILE A 180 5.96 -6.57 -3.66
C ILE A 180 5.95 -7.94 -2.94
N GLY A 181 5.05 -8.85 -3.31
CA GLY A 181 5.00 -10.21 -2.76
C GLY A 181 6.26 -11.01 -3.07
N GLY A 182 6.82 -10.88 -4.27
CA GLY A 182 8.08 -11.49 -4.65
C GLY A 182 9.25 -11.01 -3.80
N TRP A 183 9.33 -9.70 -3.55
CA TRP A 183 10.34 -9.14 -2.65
C TRP A 183 10.18 -9.70 -1.23
N GLN A 184 8.98 -9.74 -0.68
CA GLN A 184 8.73 -10.26 0.67
C GLN A 184 9.17 -11.71 0.80
N ARG A 185 8.83 -12.57 -0.17
CA ARG A 185 9.24 -13.98 -0.17
C ARG A 185 10.76 -14.18 -0.29
N GLN A 186 11.45 -13.31 -1.02
CA GLN A 186 12.91 -13.41 -1.23
C GLN A 186 13.71 -12.85 -0.06
N SER A 187 13.30 -11.69 0.47
CA SER A 187 14.01 -11.02 1.57
C SER A 187 13.66 -11.61 2.94
N GLY A 188 12.50 -12.24 3.09
CA GLY A 188 11.93 -12.60 4.38
C GLY A 188 11.56 -11.37 5.23
N GLY A 189 11.46 -10.19 4.64
CA GLY A 189 11.11 -8.95 5.32
C GLY A 189 9.61 -8.84 5.64
N THR A 190 9.24 -7.75 6.31
CA THR A 190 7.85 -7.42 6.62
C THR A 190 7.30 -6.43 5.61
N VAL A 191 6.10 -6.68 5.11
CA VAL A 191 5.31 -5.72 4.32
C VAL A 191 4.13 -5.25 5.14
N LEU A 192 3.96 -3.94 5.31
CA LEU A 192 2.73 -3.32 5.80
C LEU A 192 2.06 -2.61 4.62
N PHE A 193 0.97 -3.17 4.14
CA PHE A 193 0.30 -2.76 2.92
C PHE A 193 -1.06 -2.12 3.23
N VAL A 194 -1.13 -0.80 3.18
CA VAL A 194 -2.38 -0.06 3.34
C VAL A 194 -3.17 -0.11 2.03
N THR A 195 -4.42 -0.51 2.11
CA THR A 195 -5.36 -0.49 0.99
C THR A 195 -6.81 -0.38 1.49
N HIS A 196 -7.72 0.01 0.63
CA HIS A 196 -9.16 -0.07 0.87
C HIS A 196 -9.79 -1.33 0.23
N ASP A 197 -9.11 -1.96 -0.74
CA ASP A 197 -9.51 -3.24 -1.33
C ASP A 197 -8.45 -4.31 -1.09
N VAL A 198 -8.83 -5.39 -0.42
CA VAL A 198 -7.94 -6.52 -0.13
C VAL A 198 -7.84 -7.51 -1.28
N ASN A 199 -8.81 -7.51 -2.20
CA ASN A 199 -8.92 -8.55 -3.22
C ASN A 199 -7.69 -8.70 -4.12
N PRO A 200 -7.03 -7.62 -4.58
CA PRO A 200 -5.83 -7.76 -5.40
C PRO A 200 -4.67 -8.44 -4.69
N ILE A 201 -4.60 -8.35 -3.35
CA ILE A 201 -3.48 -8.84 -2.55
C ILE A 201 -3.83 -10.04 -1.68
N LEU A 202 -5.09 -10.49 -1.64
CA LEU A 202 -5.60 -11.46 -0.67
C LEU A 202 -4.77 -12.77 -0.62
N HIS A 203 -4.26 -13.20 -1.76
CA HIS A 203 -3.45 -14.41 -1.90
C HIS A 203 -2.02 -14.28 -1.32
N LEU A 204 -1.58 -13.06 -0.99
CA LEU A 204 -0.28 -12.77 -0.36
C LEU A 204 -0.41 -12.49 1.14
N VAL A 205 -1.62 -12.19 1.61
CA VAL A 205 -1.84 -11.68 2.96
C VAL A 205 -1.79 -12.78 4.00
N ASP A 206 -0.83 -12.70 4.91
CA ASP A 206 -0.74 -13.57 6.09
C ASP A 206 -1.65 -13.07 7.22
N ARG A 207 -1.70 -11.75 7.42
CA ARG A 207 -2.46 -11.11 8.50
C ARG A 207 -3.11 -9.82 8.03
N ILE A 208 -4.23 -9.49 8.65
CA ILE A 208 -4.94 -8.23 8.47
C ILE A 208 -4.94 -7.45 9.78
N LEU A 209 -4.63 -6.16 9.73
CA LEU A 209 -5.01 -5.17 10.72
C LEU A 209 -6.16 -4.35 10.14
N PHE A 210 -7.36 -4.54 10.68
CA PHE A 210 -8.54 -3.75 10.31
C PHE A 210 -8.76 -2.63 11.32
N VAL A 211 -8.87 -1.37 10.85
CA VAL A 211 -9.05 -0.19 11.71
C VAL A 211 -10.30 0.57 11.30
N VAL A 212 -11.23 0.76 12.22
CA VAL A 212 -12.47 1.51 11.99
C VAL A 212 -12.99 2.17 13.28
N ASN A 213 -13.41 3.42 13.20
CA ASN A 213 -14.01 4.16 14.33
C ASN A 213 -13.19 4.10 15.65
N GLY A 214 -11.87 4.12 15.54
CA GLY A 214 -10.97 4.01 16.70
C GLY A 214 -10.82 2.60 17.28
N ARG A 215 -11.54 1.62 16.74
CA ARG A 215 -11.44 0.18 17.08
C ARG A 215 -10.53 -0.51 16.08
N TRP A 216 -10.05 -1.69 16.44
CA TRP A 216 -9.19 -2.49 15.57
C TRP A 216 -9.37 -3.98 15.80
N ALA A 217 -9.07 -4.77 14.78
CA ALA A 217 -8.93 -6.22 14.87
C ALA A 217 -7.70 -6.66 14.09
N VAL A 218 -7.04 -7.69 14.58
CA VAL A 218 -5.86 -8.27 13.91
C VAL A 218 -5.95 -9.79 13.92
N GLY A 219 -5.57 -10.42 12.81
CA GLY A 219 -5.57 -11.87 12.64
C GLY A 219 -5.42 -12.30 11.20
N PRO A 220 -5.48 -13.59 10.92
CA PRO A 220 -5.59 -14.12 9.56
C PRO A 220 -6.82 -13.56 8.82
N PRO A 221 -6.79 -13.50 7.47
CA PRO A 221 -7.92 -12.98 6.69
C PRO A 221 -9.26 -13.65 7.02
N ASP A 222 -9.24 -14.95 7.25
CA ASP A 222 -10.46 -15.74 7.51
C ASP A 222 -11.06 -15.49 8.90
N GLU A 223 -10.29 -14.98 9.84
CA GLU A 223 -10.76 -14.64 11.20
C GLU A 223 -11.23 -13.19 11.30
N VAL A 224 -10.57 -12.27 10.57
CA VAL A 224 -10.90 -10.84 10.63
C VAL A 224 -12.04 -10.50 9.70
N LEU A 225 -12.04 -11.03 8.46
CA LEU A 225 -13.06 -10.73 7.45
C LEU A 225 -14.23 -11.72 7.54
N THR A 226 -14.97 -11.63 8.64
CA THR A 226 -16.23 -12.35 8.91
C THR A 226 -17.35 -11.36 9.22
N SER A 227 -18.60 -11.70 8.90
CA SER A 227 -19.76 -10.82 9.18
C SER A 227 -19.87 -10.46 10.67
N GLU A 228 -19.60 -11.42 11.55
CA GLU A 228 -19.64 -11.23 13.00
C GLU A 228 -18.59 -10.18 13.43
N ARG A 229 -17.32 -10.40 13.07
CA ARG A 229 -16.21 -9.54 13.47
C ARG A 229 -16.33 -8.13 12.88
N MET A 230 -16.75 -8.03 11.62
CA MET A 230 -16.98 -6.75 10.97
C MET A 230 -18.14 -6.00 11.60
N SER A 231 -19.25 -6.68 11.94
CA SER A 231 -20.38 -6.06 12.64
C SER A 231 -19.99 -5.53 14.03
N GLU A 232 -19.17 -6.27 14.78
CA GLU A 232 -18.62 -5.80 16.08
C GLU A 232 -17.77 -4.52 15.91
N LEU A 233 -16.90 -4.48 14.90
CA LEU A 233 -16.02 -3.35 14.64
C LEU A 233 -16.79 -2.10 14.22
N TYR A 234 -17.73 -2.26 13.29
CA TYR A 234 -18.54 -1.15 12.80
C TYR A 234 -19.62 -0.70 13.79
N GLY A 235 -20.05 -1.61 14.70
CA GLY A 235 -21.15 -1.35 15.63
C GLY A 235 -22.52 -1.36 14.94
N SER A 236 -22.61 -1.93 13.74
CA SER A 236 -23.82 -2.10 12.92
C SER A 236 -23.73 -3.40 12.13
N HIS A 237 -24.84 -3.85 11.57
CA HIS A 237 -24.83 -5.08 10.77
C HIS A 237 -23.98 -4.92 9.50
N VAL A 238 -23.08 -5.86 9.30
CA VAL A 238 -22.18 -5.94 8.14
C VAL A 238 -22.15 -7.37 7.63
N ASP A 239 -22.47 -7.56 6.37
CA ASP A 239 -22.32 -8.84 5.70
C ASP A 239 -20.97 -8.93 4.98
N VAL A 240 -20.28 -10.05 5.18
CA VAL A 240 -19.08 -10.39 4.42
C VAL A 240 -19.38 -11.59 3.55
N LEU A 241 -19.43 -11.34 2.25
CA LEU A 241 -19.73 -12.35 1.23
C LEU A 241 -18.44 -12.82 0.56
N ARG A 242 -18.34 -14.12 0.31
CA ARG A 242 -17.25 -14.71 -0.48
C ARG A 242 -17.81 -15.22 -1.79
N VAL A 243 -17.44 -14.55 -2.89
CA VAL A 243 -17.94 -14.86 -4.23
C VAL A 243 -16.74 -15.06 -5.16
N HIS A 244 -16.61 -16.25 -5.72
CA HIS A 244 -15.51 -16.62 -6.63
C HIS A 244 -14.10 -16.26 -6.08
N GLY A 245 -13.89 -16.49 -4.77
CA GLY A 245 -12.62 -16.19 -4.10
C GLY A 245 -12.40 -14.71 -3.77
N ARG A 246 -13.36 -13.84 -4.08
CA ARG A 246 -13.35 -12.41 -3.71
C ARG A 246 -14.14 -12.18 -2.44
N ILE A 247 -13.73 -11.19 -1.67
CA ILE A 247 -14.40 -10.73 -0.45
C ILE A 247 -15.15 -9.45 -0.79
N ILE A 248 -16.45 -9.42 -0.48
CA ILE A 248 -17.34 -8.27 -0.64
C ILE A 248 -17.89 -7.95 0.74
N VAL A 249 -17.69 -6.72 1.20
CA VAL A 249 -18.21 -6.23 2.48
C VAL A 249 -19.41 -5.33 2.17
N VAL A 250 -20.58 -5.71 2.68
CA VAL A 250 -21.83 -4.95 2.51
C VAL A 250 -22.29 -4.49 3.87
N SER A 251 -22.48 -3.19 4.06
CA SER A 251 -23.06 -2.63 5.28
C SER A 251 -24.45 -2.06 5.01
N ASP A 252 -25.39 -2.28 5.94
CA ASP A 252 -26.69 -1.62 5.93
C ASP A 252 -26.49 -0.15 6.30
N THR A 253 -26.27 0.70 5.28
CA THR A 253 -26.18 2.15 5.43
C THR A 253 -27.56 2.81 5.44
N SER A 254 -28.31 2.59 6.51
CA SER A 254 -29.39 3.50 6.88
C SER A 254 -28.85 4.52 7.90
N GLY A 255 -28.03 5.48 7.45
CA GLY A 255 -27.75 6.68 8.24
C GLY A 255 -26.34 6.95 8.72
N THR A 256 -25.35 6.97 7.86
CA THR A 256 -24.21 7.93 7.87
C THR A 256 -23.37 7.65 6.63
N GLY A 257 -23.26 8.63 5.75
CA GLY A 257 -22.68 8.47 4.42
C GLY A 257 -21.25 7.94 4.44
N LEU A 258 -21.11 6.70 4.03
CA LEU A 258 -19.91 6.13 3.44
C LEU A 258 -20.34 5.76 2.02
N GLU A 259 -20.06 6.65 1.08
CA GLU A 259 -20.07 6.30 -0.34
C GLU A 259 -18.98 5.23 -0.54
N LEU A 260 -19.41 3.97 -0.58
CA LEU A 260 -18.67 2.96 -1.31
C LEU A 260 -18.84 3.33 -2.77
N GLU A 261 -17.78 3.71 -3.46
CA GLU A 261 -17.80 3.90 -4.90
C GLU A 261 -18.47 2.68 -5.53
N GLU A 262 -19.62 2.92 -6.17
CA GLU A 262 -20.27 1.91 -6.99
C GLU A 262 -19.26 1.40 -8.03
N PRO A 263 -19.24 0.09 -8.31
CA PRO A 263 -18.42 -0.43 -9.39
C PRO A 263 -18.85 0.32 -10.67
N HIS A 264 -17.90 1.00 -11.29
CA HIS A 264 -18.09 1.71 -12.55
C HIS A 264 -19.01 0.91 -13.46
N HIS A 265 -20.11 1.54 -13.87
CA HIS A 265 -21.09 1.01 -14.79
C HIS A 265 -20.43 0.19 -15.90
N LEU A 266 -20.66 -1.10 -15.87
CA LEU A 266 -20.62 -1.89 -17.10
C LEU A 266 -21.70 -1.28 -18.00
N PRO A 267 -21.38 -0.84 -19.23
CA PRO A 267 -22.41 -0.40 -20.16
C PRO A 267 -23.39 -1.57 -20.34
N ALA A 268 -24.68 -1.27 -20.21
CA ALA A 268 -25.74 -2.23 -20.47
C ALA A 268 -25.51 -2.85 -21.84
N VAL A 269 -25.35 -4.17 -21.86
CA VAL A 269 -25.39 -4.95 -23.11
C VAL A 269 -26.85 -5.11 -23.43
N ASP A 270 -27.40 -4.07 -24.02
CA ASP A 270 -28.68 -4.19 -24.73
C ASP A 270 -28.73 -3.22 -25.93
N GLU A 271 -29.15 -3.80 -27.04
CA GLU A 271 -29.51 -3.19 -28.33
C GLU A 271 -28.38 -2.72 -29.27
N ALA A 272 -28.08 -3.55 -30.20
CA ALA A 272 -28.16 -3.31 -31.66
C ALA A 272 -27.21 -4.22 -32.43
N ILE A 273 -27.54 -5.49 -32.54
CA ILE A 273 -27.14 -6.25 -33.73
C ILE A 273 -28.15 -5.89 -34.82
N GLN A 274 -27.92 -4.80 -35.55
CA GLN A 274 -28.54 -4.57 -36.83
C GLN A 274 -27.79 -5.37 -37.90
N PRO A 275 -28.48 -6.18 -38.72
CA PRO A 275 -27.82 -6.87 -39.82
C PRO A 275 -27.37 -5.88 -40.89
N ALA A 276 -26.14 -6.07 -41.39
CA ALA A 276 -25.59 -5.28 -42.47
C ALA A 276 -26.47 -5.32 -43.73
N PRO A 277 -26.59 -4.19 -44.46
CA PRO A 277 -27.33 -4.16 -45.73
C PRO A 277 -26.60 -4.97 -46.80
N GLU A 278 -27.35 -5.87 -47.44
CA GLU A 278 -26.91 -6.61 -48.63
C GLU A 278 -26.46 -5.62 -49.73
N ARG A 279 -25.21 -5.68 -50.12
CA ARG A 279 -24.74 -5.03 -51.34
C ARG A 279 -25.19 -5.85 -52.55
N GLY A 280 -26.23 -5.37 -53.21
CA GLY A 280 -26.63 -5.86 -54.52
C GLY A 280 -25.53 -5.64 -55.54
N ILE A 281 -25.22 -6.72 -56.23
CA ILE A 281 -24.36 -6.77 -57.39
C ILE A 281 -25.17 -6.21 -58.59
N ARG A 282 -24.70 -5.16 -59.20
CA ARG A 282 -24.83 -4.86 -60.62
C ARG A 282 -23.59 -4.12 -61.10
#